data_5f10c3ba941d1c3d56fc5aa44b6a8040
#
_entry.id   5f10c3ba941d1c3d56fc5aa44b6a8040
#
_cell.length_a   1.000
_cell.length_b   1.000
_cell.length_c   1.000
_cell.angle_alpha   90.00
_cell.angle_beta   90.00
_cell.angle_gamma   90.00
#
_symmetry.space_group_name_H-M   'P 1'
#
loop_
_entity.id
_entity.type
_entity.pdbx_description
1 polymer ?
#
loop_
_entity_poly.entity_id
_entity_poly.type
_entity_poly.pdbx_seq_one_letter_code
_entity_poly.pdbx_strand_id
1 'polypeptide(L)'
;MLGDGNGWVRDPDGSRFWGRFGAAGLLALSQDESRVLLQHRAWWSHQGGTWALPGGARDSHESAADAALREAFEETGLPPTALEVLSEVVTARSQVGWTYTTVLARLVEPRELVPNEESTALEWVPLDAVLERKLHPAFATAWPDLQVQVRALASD
;
A
#
# COMPACT_ATOMS: atom_id res chain seq x y z
N MET A 1 -14.02 -14.28 7.98
CA MET A 1 -15.22 -13.50 7.66
C MET A 1 -14.90 -12.48 6.59
N LEU A 2 -15.69 -12.45 5.53
CA LEU A 2 -15.50 -11.44 4.49
C LEU A 2 -15.90 -10.07 5.03
N GLY A 3 -15.08 -9.06 4.74
CA GLY A 3 -15.37 -7.69 5.14
C GLY A 3 -16.46 -7.06 4.25
N ASP A 4 -16.99 -5.96 4.69
CA ASP A 4 -18.06 -5.24 3.99
C ASP A 4 -17.55 -4.15 3.03
N GLY A 5 -16.22 -3.98 2.93
CA GLY A 5 -15.62 -2.90 2.11
C GLY A 5 -15.48 -3.20 0.63
N ASN A 6 -15.68 -4.45 0.21
CA ASN A 6 -15.49 -4.83 -1.19
C ASN A 6 -16.63 -4.27 -2.05
N GLY A 7 -16.27 -3.52 -3.07
CA GLY A 7 -17.21 -2.91 -3.99
C GLY A 7 -16.63 -1.71 -4.70
N TRP A 8 -17.30 -1.27 -5.75
CA TRP A 8 -16.86 -0.14 -6.57
C TRP A 8 -17.55 1.14 -6.14
N VAL A 9 -16.78 2.23 -6.11
CA VAL A 9 -17.26 3.61 -5.99
C VAL A 9 -17.06 4.28 -7.35
N ARG A 10 -18.06 5.04 -7.83
CA ARG A 10 -17.99 5.68 -9.13
C ARG A 10 -18.06 7.18 -9.00
N ASP A 11 -17.19 7.87 -9.74
CA ASP A 11 -17.24 9.33 -9.90
C ASP A 11 -18.17 9.70 -11.06
N PRO A 12 -18.66 10.96 -11.10
CA PRO A 12 -19.52 11.42 -12.19
C PRO A 12 -18.91 11.28 -13.59
N ASP A 13 -17.58 11.29 -13.71
CA ASP A 13 -16.86 11.13 -14.97
C ASP A 13 -16.75 9.67 -15.43
N GLY A 14 -17.30 8.71 -14.65
CA GLY A 14 -17.24 7.29 -14.97
C GLY A 14 -16.05 6.54 -14.36
N SER A 15 -15.13 7.26 -13.73
CA SER A 15 -13.99 6.62 -13.05
C SER A 15 -14.47 5.73 -11.90
N ARG A 16 -13.83 4.57 -11.73
CA ARG A 16 -14.20 3.60 -10.70
C ARG A 16 -13.05 3.43 -9.72
N PHE A 17 -13.39 3.29 -8.44
CA PHE A 17 -12.43 3.08 -7.36
C PHE A 17 -12.87 1.90 -6.52
N TRP A 18 -11.93 1.01 -6.20
CA TRP A 18 -12.22 -0.18 -5.40
C TRP A 18 -12.18 0.16 -3.91
N GLY A 19 -13.22 -0.25 -3.22
CA GLY A 19 -13.36 -0.05 -1.78
C GLY A 19 -14.53 0.86 -1.44
N ARG A 20 -15.62 0.28 -0.94
CA ARG A 20 -16.86 1.04 -0.63
C ARG A 20 -16.62 2.14 0.39
N PHE A 21 -15.71 1.92 1.33
CA PHE A 21 -15.39 2.86 2.42
C PHE A 21 -13.98 3.44 2.26
N GLY A 22 -13.42 3.40 1.05
CA GLY A 22 -12.06 3.79 0.76
C GLY A 22 -11.13 2.59 0.73
N ALA A 23 -9.86 2.86 0.48
CA ALA A 23 -8.80 1.85 0.44
C ALA A 23 -7.57 2.36 1.16
N ALA A 24 -6.68 1.44 1.52
CA ALA A 24 -5.44 1.79 2.21
C ALA A 24 -4.32 0.84 1.79
N GLY A 25 -3.10 1.35 1.77
CA GLY A 25 -1.92 0.56 1.48
C GLY A 25 -0.81 0.85 2.46
N LEU A 26 0.12 -0.09 2.58
CA LEU A 26 1.23 0.00 3.50
C LEU A 26 2.52 0.33 2.75
N LEU A 27 3.14 1.45 3.10
CA LEU A 27 4.51 1.75 2.71
C LEU A 27 5.40 1.28 3.86
N ALA A 28 5.92 0.06 3.73
CA ALA A 28 6.78 -0.54 4.74
C ALA A 28 8.24 -0.26 4.41
N LEU A 29 8.93 0.40 5.34
CA LEU A 29 10.36 0.63 5.24
C LEU A 29 11.12 -0.52 5.90
N SER A 30 12.28 -0.86 5.36
CA SER A 30 13.22 -1.77 6.00
C SER A 30 13.69 -1.20 7.34
N GLN A 31 14.32 -2.05 8.16
CA GLN A 31 14.78 -1.62 9.48
C GLN A 31 15.74 -0.42 9.41
N ASP A 32 16.61 -0.37 8.40
CA ASP A 32 17.53 0.74 8.19
C ASP A 32 16.93 1.90 7.37
N GLU A 33 15.65 1.77 7.00
CA GLU A 33 14.90 2.81 6.26
C GLU A 33 15.44 3.12 4.87
N SER A 34 16.27 2.23 4.30
CA SER A 34 16.87 2.43 2.97
C SER A 34 16.05 1.82 1.83
N ARG A 35 15.10 0.95 2.15
CA ARG A 35 14.31 0.21 1.16
C ARG A 35 12.83 0.23 1.52
N VAL A 36 11.99 0.09 0.50
CA VAL A 36 10.54 -0.03 0.65
C VAL A 36 10.09 -1.36 0.08
N LEU A 37 9.12 -1.98 0.73
CA LEU A 37 8.54 -3.24 0.26
C LEU A 37 7.57 -2.96 -0.87
N LEU A 38 7.82 -3.56 -2.04
CA LEU A 38 6.92 -3.50 -3.18
C LEU A 38 6.41 -4.89 -3.53
N GLN A 39 5.16 -4.92 -3.98
CA GLN A 39 4.46 -6.11 -4.43
C GLN A 39 4.35 -6.05 -5.96
N HIS A 40 4.81 -7.11 -6.63
CA HIS A 40 4.56 -7.27 -8.06
C HIS A 40 3.18 -7.92 -8.21
N ARG A 41 2.25 -7.18 -8.79
CA ARG A 41 0.86 -7.62 -8.88
C ARG A 41 0.72 -8.73 -9.90
N ALA A 42 -0.06 -9.76 -9.53
CA ALA A 42 -0.32 -10.88 -10.43
C ALA A 42 -0.96 -10.39 -11.73
N TRP A 43 -0.59 -11.01 -12.85
CA TRP A 43 -1.02 -10.55 -14.19
C TRP A 43 -2.54 -10.59 -14.39
N TRP A 44 -3.25 -11.43 -13.66
CA TRP A 44 -4.72 -11.54 -13.75
C TRP A 44 -5.45 -10.52 -12.88
N SER A 45 -4.73 -9.74 -12.08
CA SER A 45 -5.33 -8.71 -11.24
C SER A 45 -5.45 -7.39 -11.99
N HIS A 46 -6.20 -6.44 -11.42
CA HIS A 46 -6.25 -5.07 -11.95
C HIS A 46 -4.86 -4.45 -11.91
N GLN A 47 -4.42 -3.87 -13.04
CA GLN A 47 -3.06 -3.35 -13.23
C GLN A 47 -2.00 -4.44 -12.97
N GLY A 48 -2.29 -5.66 -13.40
CA GLY A 48 -1.37 -6.79 -13.27
C GLY A 48 -0.05 -6.53 -13.99
N GLY A 49 1.02 -7.11 -13.47
CA GLY A 49 2.37 -6.91 -14.00
C GLY A 49 3.03 -5.61 -13.55
N THR A 50 2.39 -4.83 -12.67
CA THR A 50 2.98 -3.60 -12.11
C THR A 50 3.38 -3.79 -10.66
N TRP A 51 4.31 -2.95 -10.21
CA TRP A 51 4.74 -2.91 -8.81
C TRP A 51 3.95 -1.85 -8.06
N ALA A 52 3.53 -2.17 -6.85
CA ALA A 52 2.73 -1.28 -6.01
C ALA A 52 2.96 -1.59 -4.54
N LEU A 53 2.35 -0.78 -3.67
CA LEU A 53 2.28 -1.08 -2.25
C LEU A 53 1.26 -2.18 -2.01
N PRO A 54 1.48 -3.09 -1.05
CA PRO A 54 0.42 -4.00 -0.62
C PRO A 54 -0.71 -3.19 0.02
N GLY A 55 -1.94 -3.60 -0.24
CA GLY A 55 -3.11 -2.88 0.27
C GLY A 55 -4.40 -3.38 -0.34
N GLY A 56 -5.50 -2.76 0.05
CA GLY A 56 -6.82 -3.12 -0.43
C GLY A 56 -7.94 -2.29 0.18
N ALA A 57 -9.16 -2.78 0.06
CA ALA A 57 -10.36 -2.10 0.53
C ALA A 57 -10.41 -2.05 2.06
N ARG A 58 -10.82 -0.89 2.59
CA ARG A 58 -11.10 -0.72 4.01
C ARG A 58 -12.53 -1.20 4.31
N ASP A 59 -12.68 -1.97 5.36
CA ASP A 59 -14.01 -2.34 5.87
C ASP A 59 -14.55 -1.23 6.76
N SER A 60 -15.89 -1.18 6.93
CA SER A 60 -16.55 -0.07 7.63
C SER A 60 -16.10 0.10 9.07
N HIS A 61 -15.69 -0.99 9.72
CA HIS A 61 -15.29 -0.99 11.14
C HIS A 61 -13.79 -0.72 11.34
N GLU A 62 -13.02 -0.61 10.25
CA GLU A 62 -11.57 -0.44 10.32
C GLU A 62 -11.15 1.01 10.13
N SER A 63 -10.05 1.40 10.80
CA SER A 63 -9.31 2.60 10.40
C SER A 63 -8.50 2.30 9.13
N ALA A 64 -8.00 3.35 8.49
CA ALA A 64 -7.11 3.16 7.34
C ALA A 64 -5.86 2.37 7.72
N ALA A 65 -5.27 2.66 8.89
CA ALA A 65 -4.10 1.93 9.36
C ALA A 65 -4.41 0.45 9.59
N ASP A 66 -5.56 0.14 10.22
CA ASP A 66 -5.97 -1.25 10.43
C ASP A 66 -6.11 -2.00 9.10
N ALA A 67 -6.73 -1.36 8.11
CA ALA A 67 -6.93 -1.97 6.79
C ALA A 67 -5.59 -2.21 6.09
N ALA A 68 -4.68 -1.23 6.12
CA ALA A 68 -3.36 -1.36 5.49
C ALA A 68 -2.56 -2.49 6.14
N LEU A 69 -2.57 -2.59 7.46
CA LEU A 69 -1.85 -3.63 8.18
C LEU A 69 -2.44 -5.02 7.91
N ARG A 70 -3.77 -5.13 7.89
CA ARG A 70 -4.44 -6.40 7.60
C ARG A 70 -4.15 -6.88 6.19
N GLU A 71 -4.31 -6.01 5.20
CA GLU A 71 -4.06 -6.36 3.80
C GLU A 71 -2.59 -6.71 3.58
N ALA A 72 -1.67 -5.97 4.19
CA ALA A 72 -0.25 -6.26 4.09
C ALA A 72 0.09 -7.63 4.69
N PHE A 73 -0.53 -7.99 5.83
CA PHE A 73 -0.33 -9.30 6.41
C PHE A 73 -0.81 -10.42 5.48
N GLU A 74 -1.99 -10.24 4.89
CA GLU A 74 -2.54 -11.22 3.96
C GLU A 74 -1.66 -11.41 2.72
N GLU A 75 -1.12 -10.31 2.19
CA GLU A 75 -0.40 -10.31 0.91
C GLU A 75 1.10 -10.56 1.05
N THR A 76 1.70 -10.26 2.19
CA THR A 76 3.16 -10.31 2.36
C THR A 76 3.63 -11.19 3.52
N GLY A 77 2.74 -11.56 4.41
CA GLY A 77 3.10 -12.32 5.61
C GLY A 77 3.68 -11.48 6.75
N LEU A 78 3.81 -10.15 6.57
CA LEU A 78 4.31 -9.28 7.64
C LEU A 78 3.22 -9.04 8.68
N PRO A 79 3.39 -9.54 9.92
CA PRO A 79 2.39 -9.29 10.95
C PRO A 79 2.48 -7.85 11.47
N PRO A 80 1.35 -7.26 11.93
CA PRO A 80 1.37 -5.91 12.50
C PRO A 80 2.38 -5.74 13.64
N THR A 81 2.65 -6.80 14.39
CA THR A 81 3.61 -6.76 15.51
C THR A 81 5.06 -6.54 15.07
N ALA A 82 5.38 -6.79 13.78
CA ALA A 82 6.71 -6.56 13.23
C ALA A 82 6.89 -5.14 12.68
N LEU A 83 5.85 -4.32 12.76
CA LEU A 83 5.82 -2.99 12.14
C LEU A 83 5.51 -1.91 13.17
N GLU A 84 6.20 -0.78 13.03
CA GLU A 84 5.89 0.45 13.78
C GLU A 84 5.29 1.44 12.80
N VAL A 85 4.04 1.84 13.04
CA VAL A 85 3.38 2.86 12.21
C VAL A 85 3.94 4.22 12.57
N LEU A 86 4.42 4.94 11.55
CA LEU A 86 5.07 6.24 11.71
C LEU A 86 4.17 7.41 11.33
N SER A 87 3.35 7.23 10.30
CA SER A 87 2.51 8.31 9.77
C SER A 87 1.48 7.74 8.82
N GLU A 88 0.50 8.54 8.45
CA GLU A 88 -0.41 8.20 7.37
C GLU A 88 -0.79 9.44 6.58
N VAL A 89 -1.05 9.28 5.30
CA VAL A 89 -1.37 10.38 4.40
C VAL A 89 -2.36 9.91 3.34
N VAL A 90 -3.37 10.73 3.07
CA VAL A 90 -4.30 10.48 1.96
C VAL A 90 -3.58 10.86 0.68
N THR A 91 -3.29 9.85 -0.16
CA THR A 91 -2.53 10.05 -1.40
C THR A 91 -3.42 10.12 -2.64
N ALA A 92 -4.68 9.74 -2.55
CA ALA A 92 -5.63 9.89 -3.64
C ALA A 92 -7.03 10.18 -3.11
N ARG A 93 -7.78 11.02 -3.83
CA ARG A 93 -9.17 11.37 -3.53
C ARG A 93 -9.98 11.37 -4.80
N SER A 94 -11.22 10.90 -4.72
CA SER A 94 -12.16 11.01 -5.82
C SER A 94 -13.12 12.17 -5.60
N GLN A 95 -13.90 12.52 -6.63
CA GLN A 95 -14.88 13.60 -6.55
C GLN A 95 -15.99 13.32 -5.53
N VAL A 96 -16.37 12.05 -5.37
CA VAL A 96 -17.43 11.65 -4.44
C VAL A 96 -16.92 11.34 -3.03
N GLY A 97 -15.64 11.61 -2.75
CA GLY A 97 -15.09 11.46 -1.41
C GLY A 97 -14.43 10.11 -1.13
N TRP A 98 -14.27 9.25 -2.12
CA TRP A 98 -13.44 8.05 -1.95
C TRP A 98 -12.00 8.47 -1.70
N THR A 99 -11.33 7.78 -0.79
CA THR A 99 -9.92 8.08 -0.46
C THR A 99 -9.08 6.82 -0.50
N TYR A 100 -7.80 7.00 -0.86
CA TYR A 100 -6.75 6.02 -0.64
C TYR A 100 -5.75 6.61 0.35
N THR A 101 -5.54 5.91 1.45
CA THR A 101 -4.61 6.33 2.50
C THR A 101 -3.37 5.46 2.45
N THR A 102 -2.21 6.09 2.38
CA THR A 102 -0.92 5.39 2.49
C THR A 102 -0.45 5.47 3.93
N VAL A 103 -0.23 4.32 4.54
CA VAL A 103 0.25 4.19 5.92
C VAL A 103 1.75 3.91 5.87
N LEU A 104 2.54 4.79 6.47
CA LEU A 104 4.00 4.66 6.52
C LEU A 104 4.38 3.92 7.79
N ALA A 105 5.14 2.84 7.64
CA ALA A 105 5.56 2.02 8.77
C ALA A 105 7.00 1.55 8.56
N ARG A 106 7.64 1.14 9.62
CA ARG A 106 9.02 0.61 9.60
C ARG A 106 9.03 -0.78 10.19
N LEU A 107 9.78 -1.68 9.55
CA LEU A 107 10.02 -3.02 10.07
C LEU A 107 10.90 -2.91 11.32
N VAL A 108 10.45 -3.49 12.44
CA VAL A 108 11.18 -3.41 13.71
C VAL A 108 11.95 -4.69 14.04
N GLU A 109 11.66 -5.77 13.31
CA GLU A 109 12.38 -7.04 13.47
C GLU A 109 12.41 -7.79 12.15
N PRO A 110 13.44 -8.62 11.88
CA PRO A 110 13.51 -9.38 10.65
C PRO A 110 12.33 -10.33 10.51
N ARG A 111 11.75 -10.39 9.33
CA ARG A 111 10.65 -11.31 9.02
C ARG A 111 10.78 -11.84 7.60
N GLU A 112 10.41 -13.09 7.41
CA GLU A 112 10.33 -13.69 6.10
C GLU A 112 9.04 -13.23 5.40
N LEU A 113 9.16 -12.92 4.11
CA LEU A 113 8.02 -12.54 3.31
C LEU A 113 7.35 -13.79 2.74
N VAL A 114 6.03 -13.82 2.79
CA VAL A 114 5.23 -14.94 2.30
C VAL A 114 4.15 -14.38 1.35
N PRO A 115 4.41 -14.38 0.03
CA PRO A 115 3.44 -13.86 -0.93
C PRO A 115 2.22 -14.77 -1.01
N ASN A 116 1.05 -14.16 -1.24
CA ASN A 116 -0.17 -14.89 -1.53
C ASN A 116 -0.40 -14.94 -3.05
N GLU A 117 -1.58 -15.41 -3.47
CA GLU A 117 -1.93 -15.58 -4.88
C GLU A 117 -2.09 -14.26 -5.66
N GLU A 118 -2.17 -13.12 -4.98
CA GLU A 118 -2.28 -11.81 -5.62
C GLU A 118 -0.92 -11.24 -6.01
N SER A 119 0.17 -11.87 -5.56
CA SER A 119 1.53 -11.40 -5.78
C SER A 119 2.34 -12.43 -6.55
N THR A 120 3.03 -12.00 -7.59
CA THR A 120 4.03 -12.85 -8.26
C THR A 120 5.41 -12.69 -7.63
N ALA A 121 5.66 -11.57 -6.96
CA ALA A 121 6.91 -11.33 -6.25
C ALA A 121 6.72 -10.25 -5.19
N LEU A 122 7.54 -10.31 -4.16
CA LEU A 122 7.68 -9.28 -3.14
C LEU A 122 9.15 -8.93 -3.05
N GLU A 123 9.46 -7.64 -2.99
CA GLU A 123 10.85 -7.22 -3.03
C GLU A 123 11.07 -5.94 -2.21
N TRP A 124 12.16 -5.92 -1.46
CA TRP A 124 12.65 -4.72 -0.79
C TRP A 124 13.46 -3.91 -1.80
N VAL A 125 12.94 -2.77 -2.22
CA VAL A 125 13.51 -1.95 -3.29
C VAL A 125 14.16 -0.70 -2.72
N PRO A 126 15.42 -0.40 -3.08
CA PRO A 126 16.05 0.85 -2.63
C PRO A 126 15.19 2.05 -3.01
N LEU A 127 15.14 3.04 -2.12
CA LEU A 127 14.29 4.23 -2.34
C LEU A 127 14.59 4.91 -3.68
N ASP A 128 15.85 4.94 -4.09
CA ASP A 128 16.26 5.60 -5.34
C ASP A 128 15.98 4.74 -6.59
N ALA A 129 15.60 3.48 -6.42
CA ALA A 129 15.35 2.56 -7.53
C ALA A 129 13.86 2.33 -7.79
N VAL A 130 12.97 2.90 -7.00
CA VAL A 130 11.52 2.67 -7.12
C VAL A 130 11.02 3.09 -8.50
N LEU A 131 11.41 4.28 -8.98
CA LEU A 131 10.96 4.78 -10.29
C LEU A 131 11.53 4.00 -11.48
N GLU A 132 12.50 3.13 -11.27
CA GLU A 132 13.04 2.26 -12.32
C GLU A 132 12.12 1.07 -12.58
N ARG A 133 11.14 0.82 -11.71
CA ARG A 133 10.19 -0.27 -11.85
C ARG A 133 8.96 0.18 -12.63
N LYS A 134 8.29 -0.78 -13.28
CA LYS A 134 6.99 -0.51 -13.88
C LYS A 134 5.96 -0.41 -12.76
N LEU A 135 5.63 0.80 -12.35
CA LEU A 135 4.77 1.04 -11.21
C LEU A 135 3.30 1.10 -11.59
N HIS A 136 2.43 0.69 -10.66
CA HIS A 136 1.00 0.98 -10.74
C HIS A 136 0.83 2.50 -10.91
N PRO A 137 -0.02 2.96 -11.85
CA PRO A 137 -0.09 4.40 -12.16
C PRO A 137 -0.36 5.31 -10.96
N ALA A 138 -1.26 4.92 -10.07
CA ALA A 138 -1.57 5.72 -8.89
C ALA A 138 -0.38 5.81 -7.93
N PHE A 139 0.36 4.73 -7.78
CA PHE A 139 1.56 4.72 -6.95
C PHE A 139 2.67 5.56 -7.59
N ALA A 140 2.84 5.46 -8.91
CA ALA A 140 3.83 6.28 -9.62
C ALA A 140 3.57 7.78 -9.40
N THR A 141 2.30 8.18 -9.43
CA THR A 141 1.92 9.58 -9.18
C THR A 141 2.21 10.01 -7.74
N ALA A 142 1.98 9.13 -6.78
CA ALA A 142 2.13 9.45 -5.36
C ALA A 142 3.59 9.38 -4.88
N TRP A 143 4.44 8.60 -5.55
CA TRP A 143 5.77 8.28 -5.05
C TRP A 143 6.68 9.49 -4.78
N PRO A 144 6.77 10.51 -5.67
CA PRO A 144 7.68 11.64 -5.39
C PRO A 144 7.40 12.32 -4.05
N ASP A 145 6.14 12.56 -3.72
CA ASP A 145 5.77 13.17 -2.44
C ASP A 145 6.00 12.21 -1.27
N LEU A 146 5.68 10.93 -1.46
CA LEU A 146 5.93 9.92 -0.44
C LEU A 146 7.42 9.79 -0.14
N GLN A 147 8.27 9.84 -1.17
CA GLN A 147 9.71 9.76 -0.99
C GLN A 147 10.24 10.91 -0.13
N VAL A 148 9.72 12.12 -0.33
CA VAL A 148 10.07 13.28 0.49
C VAL A 148 9.69 13.04 1.95
N GLN A 149 8.49 12.53 2.19
CA GLN A 149 8.03 12.24 3.56
C GLN A 149 8.85 11.14 4.23
N VAL A 150 9.20 10.09 3.48
CA VAL A 150 10.03 9.00 3.99
C VAL A 150 11.40 9.53 4.42
N ARG A 151 12.03 10.36 3.58
CA ARG A 151 13.34 10.93 3.90
C ARG A 151 13.27 11.87 5.10
N ALA A 152 12.19 12.60 5.27
CA ALA A 152 11.99 13.47 6.43
C ALA A 152 11.86 12.66 7.72
N LEU A 153 11.14 11.54 7.69
CA LEU A 153 11.01 10.65 8.84
C LEU A 153 12.34 9.98 9.20
N ALA A 154 13.13 9.59 8.20
CA ALA A 154 14.42 8.95 8.42
C ALA A 154 15.47 9.92 9.00
N SER A 155 15.27 11.22 8.84
CA SER A 155 16.21 12.25 9.33
C SER A 155 15.99 12.62 10.79
N ASP A 156 14.88 12.17 11.37
CA ASP A 156 14.53 12.53 12.76
C ASP A 156 15.17 11.61 13.81
#